data_0d0cd9bb4300b96e9e6fda60eea43e39
#
_entry.id   0d0cd9bb4300b96e9e6fda60eea43e39
#
_cell.length_a   1.000
_cell.length_b   1.000
_cell.length_c   1.000
_cell.angle_alpha   90.00
_cell.angle_beta   90.00
_cell.angle_gamma   90.00
#
_symmetry.space_group_name_H-M   'P 1'
#
loop_
_entity.id
_entity.type
_entity.pdbx_description
1 polymer ?
#
loop_
_entity_poly.entity_id
_entity_poly.type
_entity_poly.pdbx_seq_one_letter_code
_entity_poly.pdbx_strand_id
1 'polypeptide(L)'
;MLLGEVIRQLSEEVSAEAVLIEIGDLALVADIHAVSEDMGETAPEYASGAVRRFSNIASDDDWLQLMTRLETSDNPAAACLSTMVRWSIKRDRAEAAFDVAAQTGPHTCTCGGNGGCHDG
;
A
#
# COMPACT_ATOMS: atom_id res chain seq x y z
N MET A 1 24.60 -5.44 2.50
CA MET A 1 23.26 -6.09 2.52
C MET A 1 22.67 -6.07 1.13
N LEU A 2 22.18 -7.19 0.67
CA LEU A 2 21.59 -7.28 -0.66
C LEU A 2 20.09 -6.95 -0.58
N LEU A 3 19.65 -6.07 -1.46
CA LEU A 3 18.25 -5.63 -1.51
C LEU A 3 17.30 -6.81 -1.73
N GLY A 4 17.65 -7.74 -2.61
CA GLY A 4 16.84 -8.93 -2.86
C GLY A 4 16.62 -9.77 -1.62
N GLU A 5 17.61 -9.87 -0.77
CA GLU A 5 17.50 -10.61 0.47
C GLU A 5 16.59 -9.89 1.47
N VAL A 6 16.70 -8.57 1.55
CA VAL A 6 15.82 -7.75 2.40
C VAL A 6 14.37 -7.93 1.96
N ILE A 7 14.11 -7.84 0.66
CA ILE A 7 12.77 -8.01 0.11
C ILE A 7 12.22 -9.41 0.44
N ARG A 8 13.04 -10.43 0.30
CA ARG A 8 12.63 -11.80 0.61
C ARG A 8 12.24 -11.95 2.07
N GLN A 9 13.04 -11.38 2.97
CA GLN A 9 12.73 -11.42 4.41
C GLN A 9 11.45 -10.66 4.72
N LEU A 10 11.28 -9.47 4.17
CA LEU A 10 10.10 -8.65 4.42
C LEU A 10 8.82 -9.22 3.80
N SER A 11 8.95 -10.17 2.87
CA SER A 11 7.79 -10.86 2.32
C SER A 11 7.18 -11.86 3.31
N GLU A 12 7.87 -12.13 4.42
CA GLU A 12 7.37 -12.99 5.48
C GLU A 12 6.73 -12.13 6.57
N GLU A 13 5.57 -12.54 7.05
CA GLU A 13 4.81 -11.76 8.04
C GLU A 13 5.56 -11.52 9.33
N VAL A 14 6.26 -12.53 9.83
CA VAL A 14 7.01 -12.42 11.09
C VAL A 14 8.10 -11.34 10.98
N SER A 15 8.84 -11.36 9.88
CA SER A 15 9.90 -10.38 9.66
C SER A 15 9.33 -8.98 9.45
N ALA A 16 8.24 -8.87 8.70
CA ALA A 16 7.58 -7.59 8.46
C ALA A 16 7.07 -7.00 9.77
N GLU A 17 6.49 -7.82 10.64
CA GLU A 17 6.01 -7.37 11.94
C GLU A 17 7.15 -6.82 12.80
N ALA A 18 8.27 -7.54 12.84
CA ALA A 18 9.43 -7.11 13.63
C ALA A 18 9.94 -5.75 13.15
N VAL A 19 10.01 -5.55 11.84
CA VAL A 19 10.48 -4.29 11.27
C VAL A 19 9.48 -3.16 11.52
N LEU A 20 8.18 -3.44 11.46
CA LEU A 20 7.15 -2.44 11.77
C LEU A 20 7.31 -1.91 13.19
N ILE A 21 7.60 -2.79 14.13
CA ILE A 21 7.84 -2.39 15.52
C ILE A 21 9.07 -1.50 15.61
N GLU A 22 10.13 -1.82 14.88
CA GLU A 22 11.36 -1.03 14.88
C GLU A 22 11.18 0.37 14.30
N ILE A 23 10.33 0.51 13.29
CA ILE A 23 10.10 1.80 12.62
C ILE A 23 9.62 2.86 13.61
N GLY A 24 8.71 2.50 14.51
CA GLY A 24 8.23 3.42 15.53
C GLY A 24 7.41 4.60 14.98
N ASP A 25 6.97 4.54 13.75
CA ASP A 25 6.19 5.60 13.13
C ASP A 25 4.70 5.33 13.38
N LEU A 26 4.13 5.99 14.38
CA LEU A 26 2.76 5.76 14.79
C LEU A 26 1.75 6.13 13.71
N ALA A 27 2.04 7.17 12.92
CA ALA A 27 1.15 7.58 11.83
C ALA A 27 1.08 6.49 10.75
N LEU A 28 2.24 5.93 10.40
CA LEU A 28 2.30 4.86 9.42
C LEU A 28 1.58 3.61 9.93
N VAL A 29 1.80 3.24 11.18
CA VAL A 29 1.15 2.08 11.79
C VAL A 29 -0.37 2.26 11.81
N ALA A 30 -0.84 3.46 12.14
CA ALA A 30 -2.27 3.76 12.13
C ALA A 30 -2.86 3.63 10.73
N ASP A 31 -2.16 4.10 9.71
CA ASP A 31 -2.59 3.98 8.32
C ASP A 31 -2.66 2.51 7.89
N ILE A 32 -1.67 1.72 8.29
CA ILE A 32 -1.64 0.29 7.99
C ILE A 32 -2.86 -0.41 8.61
N HIS A 33 -3.15 -0.10 9.87
CA HIS A 33 -4.31 -0.71 10.55
C HIS A 33 -5.62 -0.35 9.86
N ALA A 34 -5.78 0.92 9.46
CA ALA A 34 -7.00 1.35 8.79
C ALA A 34 -7.20 0.61 7.46
N VAL A 35 -6.16 0.52 6.65
CA VAL A 35 -6.26 -0.14 5.34
C VAL A 35 -6.41 -1.65 5.49
N SER A 36 -5.67 -2.25 6.41
CA SER A 36 -5.73 -3.70 6.60
C SER A 36 -7.09 -4.15 7.11
N GLU A 37 -7.73 -3.37 7.99
CA GLU A 37 -9.08 -3.67 8.46
C GLU A 37 -10.07 -3.67 7.30
N ASP A 38 -9.96 -2.70 6.40
CA ASP A 38 -10.83 -2.63 5.24
C ASP A 38 -10.69 -3.84 4.33
N MET A 39 -9.51 -4.45 4.32
CA MET A 39 -9.21 -5.61 3.48
C MET A 39 -9.39 -6.94 4.21
N GLY A 40 -9.71 -6.91 5.50
CA GLY A 40 -9.82 -8.13 6.29
C GLY A 40 -8.48 -8.79 6.56
N GLU A 41 -7.41 -8.00 6.63
CA GLU A 41 -6.06 -8.51 6.88
C GLU A 41 -5.52 -7.97 8.19
N THR A 42 -4.52 -8.67 8.75
CA THR A 42 -3.75 -8.13 9.87
C THR A 42 -2.71 -7.14 9.34
N ALA A 43 -2.16 -6.30 10.23
CA ALA A 43 -1.13 -5.35 9.83
C ALA A 43 0.11 -6.05 9.23
N PRO A 44 0.65 -7.13 9.84
CA PRO A 44 1.76 -7.86 9.22
C PRO A 44 1.43 -8.46 7.86
N GLU A 45 0.21 -8.99 7.71
CA GLU A 45 -0.23 -9.52 6.42
C GLU A 45 -0.25 -8.43 5.35
N TYR A 46 -0.77 -7.27 5.70
CA TYR A 46 -0.81 -6.15 4.77
C TYR A 46 0.61 -5.71 4.40
N ALA A 47 1.48 -5.56 5.39
CA ALA A 47 2.85 -5.10 5.17
C ALA A 47 3.64 -6.06 4.28
N SER A 48 3.60 -7.36 4.56
CA SER A 48 4.30 -8.35 3.75
C SER A 48 3.70 -8.43 2.34
N GLY A 49 2.39 -8.29 2.23
CA GLY A 49 1.71 -8.22 0.94
C GLY A 49 2.12 -7.00 0.13
N ALA A 50 2.33 -5.85 0.80
CA ALA A 50 2.80 -4.63 0.15
C ALA A 50 4.18 -4.83 -0.47
N VAL A 51 5.09 -5.52 0.24
CA VAL A 51 6.42 -5.83 -0.28
C VAL A 51 6.32 -6.66 -1.55
N ARG A 52 5.48 -7.69 -1.53
CA ARG A 52 5.28 -8.54 -2.70
C ARG A 52 4.69 -7.78 -3.88
N ARG A 53 3.69 -6.93 -3.62
CA ARG A 53 3.08 -6.12 -4.67
C ARG A 53 4.07 -5.14 -5.29
N PHE A 54 4.85 -4.47 -4.44
CA PHE A 54 5.88 -3.55 -4.91
C PHE A 54 6.87 -4.28 -5.82
N SER A 55 7.34 -5.45 -5.38
CA SER A 55 8.32 -6.22 -6.15
C SER A 55 7.80 -6.62 -7.52
N ASN A 56 6.49 -6.83 -7.64
CA ASN A 56 5.91 -7.33 -8.88
C ASN A 56 5.44 -6.24 -9.84
N ILE A 57 5.01 -5.09 -9.34
CA ILE A 57 4.32 -4.12 -10.19
C ILE A 57 4.82 -2.67 -10.07
N ALA A 58 5.78 -2.39 -9.20
CA ALA A 58 6.31 -1.03 -9.06
C ALA A 58 7.02 -0.60 -10.35
N SER A 59 6.92 0.69 -10.67
CA SER A 59 7.58 1.25 -11.84
C SER A 59 9.08 1.46 -11.58
N ASP A 60 9.81 1.77 -12.65
CA ASP A 60 11.23 2.10 -12.53
C ASP A 60 11.44 3.31 -11.63
N ASP A 61 10.55 4.31 -11.72
CA ASP A 61 10.61 5.49 -10.86
C ASP A 61 10.41 5.12 -9.39
N ASP A 62 9.49 4.20 -9.10
CA ASP A 62 9.25 3.73 -7.75
C ASP A 62 10.50 3.04 -7.19
N TRP A 63 11.13 2.19 -7.98
CA TRP A 63 12.38 1.53 -7.60
C TRP A 63 13.49 2.53 -7.35
N LEU A 64 13.60 3.54 -8.20
CA LEU A 64 14.61 4.58 -8.06
C LEU A 64 14.43 5.37 -6.76
N GLN A 65 13.19 5.71 -6.41
CA GLN A 65 12.89 6.39 -5.16
C GLN A 65 13.26 5.52 -3.97
N LEU A 66 12.97 4.23 -4.04
CA LEU A 66 13.34 3.30 -2.97
C LEU A 66 14.86 3.26 -2.79
N MET A 67 15.59 3.11 -3.89
CA MET A 67 17.05 3.05 -3.85
C MET A 67 17.65 4.32 -3.26
N THR A 68 17.09 5.48 -3.63
CA THR A 68 17.54 6.76 -3.10
C THR A 68 17.35 6.85 -1.59
N ARG A 69 16.22 6.36 -1.09
CA ARG A 69 15.96 6.36 0.36
C ARG A 69 16.89 5.40 1.10
N LEU A 70 17.19 4.26 0.49
CA LEU A 70 18.10 3.29 1.10
C LEU A 70 19.51 3.83 1.26
N GLU A 71 19.96 4.66 0.31
CA GLU A 71 21.31 5.25 0.33
C GLU A 71 21.51 6.16 1.54
N THR A 72 20.46 6.82 2.00
CA THR A 72 20.54 7.79 3.10
C THR A 72 20.05 7.25 4.42
N SER A 73 19.69 5.97 4.49
CA SER A 73 19.09 5.38 5.69
C SER A 73 20.11 4.60 6.50
N ASP A 74 20.02 4.74 7.82
CA ASP A 74 20.82 3.95 8.76
C ASP A 74 20.24 2.55 8.95
N ASN A 75 18.96 2.36 8.61
CA ASN A 75 18.29 1.08 8.75
C ASN A 75 17.59 0.71 7.43
N PRO A 76 18.31 0.02 6.53
CA PRO A 76 17.76 -0.29 5.20
C PRO A 76 16.46 -1.09 5.23
N ALA A 77 16.33 -2.05 6.16
CA ALA A 77 15.11 -2.85 6.25
C ALA A 77 13.90 -1.98 6.59
N ALA A 78 14.06 -1.08 7.57
CA ALA A 78 12.98 -0.16 7.95
C ALA A 78 12.64 0.80 6.82
N ALA A 79 13.64 1.36 6.16
CA ALA A 79 13.43 2.27 5.04
C ALA A 79 12.74 1.56 3.87
N CYS A 80 13.14 0.34 3.59
CA CYS A 80 12.56 -0.47 2.53
C CYS A 80 11.07 -0.74 2.81
N LEU A 81 10.78 -1.25 4.00
CA LEU A 81 9.41 -1.59 4.36
C LEU A 81 8.51 -0.36 4.39
N SER A 82 8.95 0.73 5.02
CA SER A 82 8.12 1.94 5.12
C SER A 82 7.84 2.52 3.73
N THR A 83 8.81 2.53 2.85
CA THR A 83 8.63 3.04 1.48
C THR A 83 7.63 2.19 0.71
N MET A 84 7.77 0.87 0.77
CA MET A 84 6.89 -0.05 0.05
C MET A 84 5.47 -0.01 0.59
N VAL A 85 5.32 0.07 1.92
CA VAL A 85 4.00 0.14 2.54
C VAL A 85 3.31 1.45 2.20
N ARG A 86 4.02 2.58 2.26
CA ARG A 86 3.43 3.87 1.88
C ARG A 86 2.99 3.89 0.42
N TRP A 87 3.80 3.30 -0.46
CA TRP A 87 3.45 3.14 -1.86
C TRP A 87 2.16 2.34 -2.02
N SER A 88 2.05 1.23 -1.29
CA SER A 88 0.88 0.37 -1.35
C SER A 88 -0.37 1.07 -0.83
N ILE A 89 -0.26 1.76 0.31
CA ILE A 89 -1.38 2.50 0.90
C ILE A 89 -1.88 3.57 -0.07
N LYS A 90 -0.96 4.29 -0.68
CA LYS A 90 -1.32 5.34 -1.63
C LYS A 90 -2.08 4.77 -2.83
N ARG A 91 -1.63 3.63 -3.34
CA ARG A 91 -2.31 2.95 -4.44
C ARG A 91 -3.71 2.48 -4.03
N ASP A 92 -3.80 1.84 -2.86
CA ASP A 92 -5.08 1.31 -2.40
C ASP A 92 -6.09 2.42 -2.17
N ARG A 93 -5.66 3.55 -1.61
CA ARG A 93 -6.52 4.70 -1.42
C ARG A 93 -6.95 5.33 -2.74
N ALA A 94 -6.06 5.38 -3.71
CA ALA A 94 -6.38 5.89 -5.04
C ALA A 94 -7.41 5.00 -5.73
N GLU A 95 -7.27 3.68 -5.61
CA GLU A 95 -8.22 2.73 -6.18
C GLU A 95 -9.58 2.83 -5.50
N ALA A 96 -9.59 2.96 -4.17
CA ALA A 96 -10.84 3.11 -3.44
C ALA A 96 -11.56 4.40 -3.83
N ALA A 97 -10.83 5.50 -3.97
CA ALA A 97 -11.40 6.77 -4.39
C ALA A 97 -11.96 6.67 -5.81
N PHE A 98 -11.27 5.97 -6.69
CA PHE A 98 -11.73 5.76 -8.07
C PHE A 98 -13.03 4.94 -8.08
N ASP A 99 -13.09 3.87 -7.30
CA ASP A 99 -14.28 3.02 -7.21
C ASP A 99 -15.48 3.79 -6.69
N VAL A 100 -15.29 4.62 -5.66
CA VAL A 100 -16.35 5.46 -5.10
C VAL A 100 -16.83 6.45 -6.16
N ALA A 101 -15.92 7.10 -6.88
CA ALA A 101 -16.27 8.02 -7.94
C ALA A 101 -17.05 7.34 -9.05
N ALA A 102 -16.67 6.10 -9.40
CA ALA A 102 -17.36 5.34 -10.43
C ALA A 102 -18.78 4.96 -9.99
N GLN A 103 -18.98 4.69 -8.70
CA GLN A 103 -20.28 4.31 -8.16
C GLN A 103 -21.20 5.51 -7.98
N THR A 104 -20.65 6.68 -7.68
CA THR A 104 -21.43 7.87 -7.39
C THR A 104 -21.41 8.91 -8.49
N GLY A 105 -20.76 8.61 -9.60
CA GLY A 105 -20.64 9.52 -10.74
C GLY A 105 -21.99 9.77 -11.42
N PRO A 106 -22.07 10.77 -12.33
CA PRO A 106 -23.32 11.19 -13.00
C PRO A 106 -23.80 10.18 -14.04
N HIS A 107 -23.76 9.01 -13.78
CA HIS A 107 -24.23 8.05 -14.75
C HIS A 107 -25.74 7.82 -14.74
N THR A 108 -25.40 8.40 -14.77
CA THR A 108 -26.19 8.44 -14.94
C THR A 108 -27.04 8.14 -15.22
N CYS A 109 -27.07 8.17 -15.16
CA CYS A 109 -28.06 7.98 -15.10
C CYS A 109 -28.49 7.69 -15.44
N THR A 110 -28.48 7.53 -15.82
CA THR A 110 -29.19 7.21 -15.75
C THR A 110 -29.63 6.82 -15.79
N CYS A 111 -29.93 6.74 -16.30
CA CYS A 111 -30.70 6.48 -15.94
C CYS A 111 -30.88 6.25 -15.71
N GLY A 112 -30.99 6.29 -16.45
CA GLY A 112 -31.47 6.12 -15.93
C GLY A 112 -31.35 6.15 -15.57
N GLY A 113 -31.79 6.16 -16.53
CA GLY A 113 -32.14 6.09 -15.93
C GLY A 113 -32.07 6.21 -15.53
N ASN A 114 -32.25 6.09 -15.98
CA ASN A 114 -32.64 6.17 -15.52
C ASN A 114 -32.65 6.13 -14.91
N GLY A 115 -32.52 6.46 -15.53
CA GLY A 115 -32.82 6.37 -14.90
C GLY A 115 -32.54 6.50 -14.37
N GLY A 116 -32.53 6.63 -14.93
CA GLY A 116 -32.69 6.56 -14.35
C GLY A 116 -32.34 6.79 -13.93
N CYS A 117 -32.38 6.83 -14.38
CA CYS A 117 -32.42 6.93 -13.93
C CYS A 117 -32.54 6.94 -13.45
N HIS A 118 -32.10 7.08 -13.42
CA HIS A 118 -32.54 6.90 -12.92
C HIS A 118 -32.58 7.02 -12.25
N ASP A 119 -32.29 7.53 -12.68
CA ASP A 119 -32.57 7.68 -12.13
C ASP A 119 -32.67 7.72 -11.69
N GLY A 120 -32.67 8.12 -12.15
CA GLY A 120 -32.77 8.04 -11.83
C GLY A 120 -32.61 7.97 -11.47
#